data_474eea838f759e5fb8360abb520b54cf
#
_entry.id   474eea838f759e5fb8360abb520b54cf
#
_cell.length_a   1.000
_cell.length_b   1.000
_cell.length_c   1.000
_cell.angle_alpha   90.00
_cell.angle_beta   90.00
_cell.angle_gamma   90.00
#
_symmetry.space_group_name_H-M   'P 1'
#
loop_
_entity.id
_entity.type
_entity.pdbx_description
1 polymer ?
#
loop_
_entity_poly.entity_id
_entity_poly.type
_entity_poly.pdbx_seq_one_letter_code
_entity_poly.pdbx_strand_id
1 'polypeptide(L)'
;MKQVIVSTFFLFVISIFANAQKSKITGKVFNNSNQPLTGVTIILAGTSTATTTTNIDGIYSIFVDVNKKHSLTFSYIGYETKTISNIQPARANDVEVLDILMVENKTVNSEVTVKASTKSSGKGETVNAMIAYQKNTGTVASVVSAETIKRSPDRTTGEVLKRTPGASIQEGKFIIVRGLADRYNQAMLNGVLLTSTEPDRKTFSFDLIPSAMIDNIIINKAFVPELPGEWAGGLIQVNTKDMPAKNYLNIQLGTGFNTQTIGENFYTDNAGSLEKTLGYADASRSLPSSYTTKSNFDLLSASAKTAIGKQLRNAWEPTKINAPLNSSLQINGGLNTKIFGKKVGVNLGSAIQ
;
A
#
# COMPACT_ATOMS: atom_id res chain seq x y z
N MET A 1 -60.83 -2.86 -2.67
CA MET A 1 -59.89 -2.98 -1.54
C MET A 1 -59.85 -4.37 -0.91
N LYS A 2 -60.97 -5.02 -0.58
CA LYS A 2 -60.96 -6.38 0.02
C LYS A 2 -60.25 -7.45 -0.83
N GLN A 3 -60.46 -7.46 -2.17
CA GLN A 3 -59.79 -8.42 -3.07
C GLN A 3 -58.27 -8.24 -3.17
N VAL A 4 -57.77 -7.00 -3.10
CA VAL A 4 -56.33 -6.70 -3.12
C VAL A 4 -55.66 -7.18 -1.82
N ILE A 5 -56.33 -7.00 -0.67
CA ILE A 5 -55.80 -7.44 0.65
C ILE A 5 -55.73 -8.99 0.69
N VAL A 6 -56.75 -9.69 0.16
CA VAL A 6 -56.75 -11.15 0.11
C VAL A 6 -55.67 -11.68 -0.83
N SER A 7 -55.45 -11.04 -1.99
CA SER A 7 -54.40 -11.42 -2.93
C SER A 7 -52.99 -11.19 -2.35
N THR A 8 -52.78 -10.06 -1.65
CA THR A 8 -51.49 -9.75 -0.99
C THR A 8 -51.22 -10.71 0.17
N PHE A 9 -52.25 -11.07 0.94
CA PHE A 9 -52.12 -12.04 2.02
C PHE A 9 -51.79 -13.45 1.50
N PHE A 10 -52.40 -13.87 0.36
CA PHE A 10 -52.13 -15.15 -0.27
C PHE A 10 -50.71 -15.22 -0.84
N LEU A 11 -50.18 -14.12 -1.42
CA LEU A 11 -48.81 -13.99 -1.88
C LEU A 11 -47.80 -14.05 -0.69
N PHE A 12 -48.16 -13.46 0.44
CA PHE A 12 -47.32 -13.49 1.64
C PHE A 12 -47.29 -14.89 2.28
N VAL A 13 -48.36 -15.64 2.26
CA VAL A 13 -48.40 -17.02 2.77
C VAL A 13 -47.60 -17.98 1.90
N ILE A 14 -47.54 -17.77 0.58
CA ILE A 14 -46.75 -18.59 -0.35
C ILE A 14 -45.24 -18.38 -0.12
N SER A 15 -44.81 -17.20 0.29
CA SER A 15 -43.38 -16.92 0.56
C SER A 15 -42.82 -17.61 1.82
N ILE A 16 -43.69 -18.09 2.73
CA ILE A 16 -43.26 -18.78 3.97
C ILE A 16 -42.83 -20.22 3.72
N PHE A 17 -43.20 -20.82 2.58
CA PHE A 17 -42.85 -22.22 2.24
C PHE A 17 -41.58 -22.38 1.40
N ALA A 18 -40.79 -21.32 1.19
CA ALA A 18 -39.50 -21.42 0.51
C ALA A 18 -38.42 -21.96 1.49
N ASN A 19 -38.61 -23.19 1.98
CA ASN A 19 -37.55 -23.90 2.69
C ASN A 19 -36.49 -24.31 1.67
N ALA A 20 -35.26 -23.82 1.86
CA ALA A 20 -34.11 -24.33 1.12
C ALA A 20 -33.95 -25.81 1.45
N GLN A 21 -34.29 -26.66 0.51
CA GLN A 21 -34.19 -28.11 0.66
C GLN A 21 -32.71 -28.49 0.72
N LYS A 22 -32.27 -29.06 1.85
CA LYS A 22 -30.90 -29.49 2.08
C LYS A 22 -30.81 -30.99 2.13
N SER A 23 -29.71 -31.55 1.63
CA SER A 23 -29.29 -32.92 1.77
C SER A 23 -28.04 -32.98 2.64
N LYS A 24 -27.79 -34.09 3.29
CA LYS A 24 -26.62 -34.31 4.16
C LYS A 24 -25.63 -35.21 3.44
N ILE A 25 -24.40 -34.76 3.27
CA ILE A 25 -23.28 -35.61 2.87
C ILE A 25 -22.52 -35.96 4.13
N THR A 26 -22.27 -37.24 4.31
CA THR A 26 -21.45 -37.78 5.42
C THR A 26 -20.47 -38.79 4.87
N GLY A 27 -19.44 -39.14 5.62
CA GLY A 27 -18.49 -40.17 5.23
C GLY A 27 -17.32 -40.19 6.17
N LYS A 28 -16.42 -41.14 5.93
CA LYS A 28 -15.20 -41.36 6.73
C LYS A 28 -13.98 -41.01 5.90
N VAL A 29 -13.04 -40.29 6.53
CA VAL A 29 -11.73 -39.96 5.91
C VAL A 29 -10.68 -40.84 6.58
N PHE A 30 -9.88 -41.54 5.78
CA PHE A 30 -8.87 -42.49 6.26
C PHE A 30 -7.60 -42.43 5.39
N ASN A 31 -6.50 -42.94 5.95
CA ASN A 31 -5.21 -43.04 5.26
C ASN A 31 -5.02 -44.37 4.53
N ASN A 32 -3.89 -44.55 3.85
CA ASN A 32 -3.54 -45.79 3.15
C ASN A 32 -3.46 -47.06 4.08
N SER A 33 -3.31 -46.85 5.39
CA SER A 33 -3.31 -47.92 6.40
C SER A 33 -4.70 -48.16 7.02
N ASN A 34 -5.76 -47.59 6.40
CA ASN A 34 -7.16 -47.66 6.84
C ASN A 34 -7.41 -47.08 8.25
N GLN A 35 -6.53 -46.16 8.70
CA GLN A 35 -6.68 -45.46 9.97
C GLN A 35 -7.50 -44.17 9.76
N PRO A 36 -8.45 -43.87 10.66
CA PRO A 36 -9.25 -42.67 10.57
C PRO A 36 -8.39 -41.41 10.77
N LEU A 37 -8.62 -40.38 9.96
CA LEU A 37 -7.94 -39.09 10.05
C LEU A 37 -8.81 -38.08 10.76
N THR A 38 -8.38 -37.67 11.95
CA THR A 38 -9.05 -36.64 12.77
C THR A 38 -8.60 -35.24 12.40
N GLY A 39 -9.53 -34.28 12.32
CA GLY A 39 -9.18 -32.87 12.07
C GLY A 39 -8.93 -32.54 10.60
N VAL A 40 -9.29 -33.40 9.66
CA VAL A 40 -9.28 -33.10 8.24
C VAL A 40 -10.27 -31.94 7.97
N THR A 41 -9.82 -30.90 7.33
CA THR A 41 -10.65 -29.76 6.96
C THR A 41 -11.36 -30.05 5.63
N ILE A 42 -12.67 -29.95 5.63
CA ILE A 42 -13.54 -30.14 4.46
C ILE A 42 -14.17 -28.81 4.10
N ILE A 43 -13.94 -28.34 2.88
CA ILE A 43 -14.46 -27.08 2.36
C ILE A 43 -15.43 -27.39 1.22
N LEU A 44 -16.67 -26.91 1.37
CA LEU A 44 -17.68 -26.94 0.32
C LEU A 44 -17.52 -25.70 -0.57
N ALA A 45 -17.27 -25.92 -1.84
CA ALA A 45 -17.26 -24.85 -2.84
C ALA A 45 -18.52 -24.94 -3.71
N GLY A 46 -19.16 -23.79 -3.98
CA GLY A 46 -20.39 -23.71 -4.74
C GLY A 46 -21.19 -22.45 -4.39
N THR A 47 -22.50 -22.54 -4.43
CA THR A 47 -23.42 -21.41 -4.17
C THR A 47 -23.37 -20.92 -2.72
N SER A 48 -23.02 -21.77 -1.79
CA SER A 48 -22.73 -21.43 -0.39
C SER A 48 -21.41 -22.07 0.03
N THR A 49 -20.53 -21.31 0.71
CA THR A 49 -19.27 -21.83 1.24
C THR A 49 -19.49 -22.26 2.67
N ALA A 50 -19.32 -23.54 2.94
CA ALA A 50 -19.36 -24.11 4.28
C ALA A 50 -18.10 -24.90 4.57
N THR A 51 -17.67 -24.92 5.83
CA THR A 51 -16.48 -25.67 6.27
C THR A 51 -16.84 -26.56 7.45
N THR A 52 -16.36 -27.80 7.44
CA THR A 52 -16.47 -28.75 8.54
C THR A 52 -15.15 -29.49 8.75
N THR A 53 -15.01 -30.20 9.86
CA THR A 53 -13.84 -31.01 10.15
C THR A 53 -14.23 -32.43 10.56
N THR A 54 -13.36 -33.43 10.35
CA THR A 54 -13.58 -34.78 10.81
C THR A 54 -13.42 -34.87 12.33
N ASN A 55 -14.26 -35.75 12.95
CA ASN A 55 -14.16 -36.08 14.36
C ASN A 55 -13.04 -37.11 14.65
N ILE A 56 -12.95 -37.60 15.88
CA ILE A 56 -11.94 -38.60 16.32
C ILE A 56 -12.02 -39.94 15.56
N ASP A 57 -13.19 -40.28 15.03
CA ASP A 57 -13.42 -41.50 14.24
C ASP A 57 -13.20 -41.24 12.73
N GLY A 58 -12.73 -40.05 12.35
CA GLY A 58 -12.56 -39.62 10.97
C GLY A 58 -13.86 -39.32 10.24
N ILE A 59 -15.01 -39.21 10.93
CA ILE A 59 -16.33 -39.00 10.32
C ILE A 59 -16.59 -37.51 10.18
N TYR A 60 -17.11 -37.10 9.02
CA TYR A 60 -17.58 -35.76 8.75
C TYR A 60 -19.05 -35.74 8.33
N SER A 61 -19.66 -34.56 8.44
CA SER A 61 -20.99 -34.29 7.87
C SER A 61 -21.13 -32.83 7.44
N ILE A 62 -21.72 -32.62 6.28
CA ILE A 62 -21.95 -31.28 5.74
C ILE A 62 -23.31 -31.25 5.04
N PHE A 63 -24.03 -30.11 5.18
CA PHE A 63 -25.30 -29.90 4.52
C PHE A 63 -25.10 -29.14 3.22
N VAL A 64 -25.75 -29.60 2.16
CA VAL A 64 -25.66 -29.04 0.80
C VAL A 64 -27.04 -28.82 0.21
N ASP A 65 -27.17 -27.90 -0.71
CA ASP A 65 -28.41 -27.64 -1.43
C ASP A 65 -28.67 -28.74 -2.45
N VAL A 66 -29.93 -29.22 -2.54
CA VAL A 66 -30.30 -30.22 -3.54
C VAL A 66 -30.37 -29.61 -4.95
N ASN A 67 -30.22 -30.47 -5.96
CA ASN A 67 -30.26 -30.11 -7.38
C ASN A 67 -29.19 -29.08 -7.83
N LYS A 68 -28.18 -28.82 -7.00
CA LYS A 68 -27.00 -28.00 -7.34
C LYS A 68 -25.74 -28.85 -7.37
N LYS A 69 -24.80 -28.48 -8.23
CA LYS A 69 -23.49 -29.11 -8.29
C LYS A 69 -22.60 -28.51 -7.22
N HIS A 70 -22.00 -29.35 -6.41
CA HIS A 70 -21.08 -29.00 -5.34
C HIS A 70 -19.73 -29.64 -5.56
N SER A 71 -18.71 -29.09 -4.91
CA SER A 71 -17.36 -29.64 -4.87
C SER A 71 -16.87 -29.61 -3.43
N LEU A 72 -16.38 -30.75 -2.96
CA LEU A 72 -15.79 -30.91 -1.62
C LEU A 72 -14.28 -31.01 -1.74
N THR A 73 -13.55 -30.17 -1.02
CA THR A 73 -12.11 -30.19 -0.95
C THR A 73 -11.67 -30.62 0.44
N PHE A 74 -10.90 -31.69 0.51
CA PHE A 74 -10.34 -32.27 1.74
C PHE A 74 -8.88 -31.87 1.86
N SER A 75 -8.51 -31.27 2.99
CA SER A 75 -7.14 -30.82 3.27
C SER A 75 -6.70 -31.24 4.68
N TYR A 76 -5.50 -31.84 4.76
CA TYR A 76 -4.89 -32.25 6.01
C TYR A 76 -3.37 -32.12 5.94
N ILE A 77 -2.74 -31.74 7.06
CA ILE A 77 -1.29 -31.53 7.11
C ILE A 77 -0.56 -32.88 6.87
N GLY A 78 0.38 -32.87 5.92
CA GLY A 78 1.13 -34.10 5.55
C GLY A 78 0.45 -34.99 4.50
N TYR A 79 -0.73 -34.61 3.99
CA TYR A 79 -1.47 -35.33 2.97
C TYR A 79 -1.73 -34.49 1.72
N GLU A 80 -1.92 -35.16 0.60
CA GLU A 80 -2.30 -34.47 -0.64
C GLU A 80 -3.74 -33.95 -0.56
N THR A 81 -3.97 -32.71 -0.97
CA THR A 81 -5.32 -32.14 -1.02
C THR A 81 -6.15 -32.85 -2.09
N LYS A 82 -7.31 -33.38 -1.72
CA LYS A 82 -8.21 -34.09 -2.59
C LYS A 82 -9.51 -33.32 -2.82
N THR A 83 -9.87 -33.12 -4.07
CA THR A 83 -11.13 -32.43 -4.45
C THR A 83 -12.04 -33.39 -5.20
N ILE A 84 -13.29 -33.54 -4.73
CA ILE A 84 -14.35 -34.28 -5.39
C ILE A 84 -15.34 -33.28 -5.95
N SER A 85 -15.49 -33.28 -7.24
CA SER A 85 -16.39 -32.37 -7.97
C SER A 85 -17.64 -33.08 -8.47
N ASN A 86 -18.65 -32.28 -8.86
CA ASN A 86 -19.92 -32.78 -9.44
C ASN A 86 -20.80 -33.61 -8.49
N ILE A 87 -20.73 -33.36 -7.18
CA ILE A 87 -21.67 -33.96 -6.22
C ILE A 87 -23.01 -33.22 -6.37
N GLN A 88 -24.08 -33.95 -6.72
CA GLN A 88 -25.41 -33.35 -6.96
C GLN A 88 -26.49 -34.20 -6.28
N PRO A 89 -26.79 -33.95 -5.00
CA PRO A 89 -27.88 -34.64 -4.31
C PRO A 89 -29.23 -34.34 -4.96
N ALA A 90 -30.01 -35.41 -5.21
CA ALA A 90 -31.28 -35.30 -5.93
C ALA A 90 -32.50 -35.08 -5.02
N ARG A 91 -32.39 -35.43 -3.72
CA ARG A 91 -33.54 -35.42 -2.79
C ARG A 91 -33.20 -34.67 -1.50
N ALA A 92 -34.19 -33.93 -0.97
CA ALA A 92 -34.06 -33.32 0.34
C ALA A 92 -34.10 -34.37 1.46
N ASN A 93 -33.38 -34.11 2.54
CA ASN A 93 -33.23 -35.01 3.71
C ASN A 93 -32.60 -36.39 3.41
N ASP A 94 -32.04 -36.56 2.22
CA ASP A 94 -31.26 -37.74 1.88
C ASP A 94 -29.86 -37.67 2.52
N VAL A 95 -29.25 -38.81 2.80
CA VAL A 95 -27.91 -38.94 3.36
C VAL A 95 -27.04 -39.62 2.34
N GLU A 96 -26.16 -38.91 1.70
CA GLU A 96 -25.19 -39.45 0.77
C GLU A 96 -23.89 -39.78 1.54
N VAL A 97 -23.42 -41.04 1.44
CA VAL A 97 -22.20 -41.46 2.11
C VAL A 97 -21.05 -41.41 1.11
N LEU A 98 -20.02 -40.64 1.46
CA LEU A 98 -18.84 -40.45 0.62
C LEU A 98 -17.56 -40.64 1.46
N ASP A 99 -16.98 -41.81 1.38
CA ASP A 99 -15.74 -42.17 2.07
C ASP A 99 -14.52 -41.72 1.26
N ILE A 100 -13.52 -41.14 1.93
CA ILE A 100 -12.38 -40.53 1.30
C ILE A 100 -11.07 -41.14 1.80
N LEU A 101 -10.32 -41.70 0.87
CA LEU A 101 -8.93 -42.08 1.10
C LEU A 101 -8.02 -40.88 0.80
N MET A 102 -7.22 -40.44 1.78
CA MET A 102 -6.18 -39.44 1.61
C MET A 102 -4.80 -40.12 1.54
N VAL A 103 -4.00 -39.68 0.60
CA VAL A 103 -2.64 -40.18 0.35
C VAL A 103 -1.63 -39.29 1.05
N GLU A 104 -0.71 -39.89 1.79
CA GLU A 104 0.39 -39.15 2.41
C GLU A 104 1.29 -38.52 1.36
N ASN A 105 1.58 -37.26 1.55
CA ASN A 105 2.53 -36.55 0.70
C ASN A 105 3.96 -36.99 1.09
N LYS A 106 4.51 -37.96 0.37
CA LYS A 106 5.87 -38.50 0.60
C LYS A 106 7.00 -37.51 0.29
N THR A 107 6.70 -36.28 -0.07
CA THR A 107 7.68 -35.24 -0.38
C THR A 107 8.09 -34.39 0.83
N VAL A 108 8.04 -34.92 2.04
CA VAL A 108 8.43 -34.22 3.29
C VAL A 108 9.87 -34.60 3.70
N ASN A 109 10.79 -34.61 2.78
CA ASN A 109 12.23 -34.49 3.05
C ASN A 109 12.96 -33.69 1.94
N SER A 110 12.32 -32.75 1.36
CA SER A 110 13.02 -31.65 0.68
C SER A 110 13.05 -30.50 1.68
N GLU A 111 14.28 -30.14 2.09
CA GLU A 111 14.62 -28.85 2.64
C GLU A 111 13.54 -27.84 2.26
N VAL A 112 12.89 -27.21 3.26
CA VAL A 112 11.97 -26.11 3.02
C VAL A 112 12.82 -24.99 2.45
N THR A 113 13.13 -25.11 1.18
CA THR A 113 13.51 -23.95 0.39
C THR A 113 12.24 -23.12 0.38
N VAL A 114 12.17 -22.15 1.30
CA VAL A 114 11.26 -21.03 1.18
C VAL A 114 11.69 -20.35 -0.12
N LYS A 115 11.20 -20.87 -1.25
CA LYS A 115 11.07 -20.07 -2.44
C LYS A 115 10.08 -19.00 -2.02
N ALA A 116 10.62 -17.91 -1.52
CA ALA A 116 9.92 -16.66 -1.54
C ALA A 116 9.45 -16.53 -2.99
N SER A 117 8.24 -17.02 -3.25
CA SER A 117 7.54 -16.69 -4.45
C SER A 117 7.34 -15.19 -4.33
N THR A 118 8.30 -14.46 -4.87
CA THR A 118 8.14 -13.06 -5.19
C THR A 118 7.04 -13.00 -6.26
N LYS A 119 5.83 -13.37 -5.89
CA LYS A 119 4.64 -12.84 -6.52
C LYS A 119 4.52 -11.41 -6.03
N SER A 120 5.55 -10.61 -6.38
CA SER A 120 5.42 -9.19 -6.39
C SER A 120 4.44 -8.87 -7.50
N SER A 121 3.25 -8.60 -7.17
CA SER A 121 2.37 -7.73 -7.94
C SER A 121 1.05 -7.59 -7.20
N GLY A 122 0.83 -6.44 -6.64
CA GLY A 122 -0.49 -5.98 -6.26
C GLY A 122 -1.08 -6.49 -4.94
N LYS A 123 -0.44 -7.44 -4.23
CA LYS A 123 -1.01 -7.92 -2.96
C LYS A 123 -0.81 -6.97 -1.78
N GLY A 124 0.23 -6.13 -1.81
CA GLY A 124 0.49 -5.10 -0.80
C GLY A 124 -0.26 -3.79 -1.04
N GLU A 125 -0.73 -3.55 -2.28
CA GLU A 125 -1.35 -2.28 -2.67
C GLU A 125 -2.76 -2.07 -2.13
N THR A 126 -3.48 -3.14 -1.79
CA THR A 126 -4.88 -3.06 -1.37
C THR A 126 -5.04 -2.90 0.14
N VAL A 127 -6.10 -2.20 0.55
CA VAL A 127 -6.46 -2.04 1.97
C VAL A 127 -6.64 -3.39 2.66
N ASN A 128 -7.32 -4.34 2.01
CA ASN A 128 -7.56 -5.67 2.58
C ASN A 128 -6.28 -6.46 2.80
N ALA A 129 -5.31 -6.38 1.87
CA ALA A 129 -4.02 -7.03 2.03
C ALA A 129 -3.24 -6.46 3.21
N MET A 130 -3.28 -5.14 3.40
CA MET A 130 -2.62 -4.47 4.52
C MET A 130 -3.30 -4.77 5.86
N ILE A 131 -4.62 -4.87 5.90
CA ILE A 131 -5.35 -5.30 7.11
C ILE A 131 -4.99 -6.76 7.44
N ALA A 132 -4.92 -7.64 6.45
CA ALA A 132 -4.49 -9.02 6.65
C ALA A 132 -3.04 -9.10 7.16
N TYR A 133 -2.14 -8.32 6.61
CA TYR A 133 -0.77 -8.18 7.12
C TYR A 133 -0.76 -7.75 8.58
N GLN A 134 -1.50 -6.68 8.92
CA GLN A 134 -1.57 -6.16 10.29
C GLN A 134 -2.15 -7.17 11.28
N LYS A 135 -3.12 -8.00 10.87
CA LYS A 135 -3.69 -9.05 11.70
C LYS A 135 -2.74 -10.23 11.92
N ASN A 136 -1.96 -10.56 10.89
CA ASN A 136 -1.07 -11.73 10.90
C ASN A 136 0.33 -11.40 11.43
N THR A 137 0.65 -10.11 11.54
CA THR A 137 1.94 -9.70 12.11
C THR A 137 1.88 -9.85 13.63
N GLY A 138 2.86 -10.53 14.21
CA GLY A 138 2.98 -10.71 15.67
C GLY A 138 3.38 -9.44 16.42
N THR A 139 3.41 -8.28 15.75
CA THR A 139 3.91 -7.01 16.27
C THR A 139 2.89 -5.90 16.14
N VAL A 140 3.03 -4.88 16.99
CA VAL A 140 2.19 -3.67 16.91
C VAL A 140 2.69 -2.81 15.75
N ALA A 141 1.98 -2.87 14.64
CA ALA A 141 2.27 -2.08 13.46
C ALA A 141 1.02 -1.31 12.96
N SER A 142 1.23 -0.12 12.42
CA SER A 142 0.22 0.60 11.63
C SER A 142 0.62 0.56 10.17
N VAL A 143 -0.32 0.29 9.28
CA VAL A 143 -0.05 0.17 7.85
C VAL A 143 -0.93 1.08 7.03
N VAL A 144 -0.36 1.62 5.95
CA VAL A 144 -1.07 2.45 4.96
C VAL A 144 -0.82 1.84 3.59
N SER A 145 -1.89 1.57 2.84
CA SER A 145 -1.81 0.98 1.50
C SER A 145 -1.74 2.03 0.40
N ALA A 146 -1.23 1.66 -0.78
CA ALA A 146 -1.29 2.50 -1.98
C ALA A 146 -2.72 2.94 -2.32
N GLU A 147 -3.70 2.08 -2.10
CA GLU A 147 -5.11 2.40 -2.34
C GLU A 147 -5.59 3.53 -1.42
N THR A 148 -5.21 3.52 -0.14
CA THR A 148 -5.52 4.60 0.80
C THR A 148 -4.83 5.91 0.39
N ILE A 149 -3.57 5.82 -0.03
CA ILE A 149 -2.79 6.98 -0.49
C ILE A 149 -3.43 7.61 -1.73
N LYS A 150 -3.84 6.80 -2.72
CA LYS A 150 -4.50 7.30 -3.95
C LYS A 150 -5.83 8.02 -3.69
N ARG A 151 -6.54 7.67 -2.61
CA ARG A 151 -7.81 8.30 -2.24
C ARG A 151 -7.63 9.58 -1.43
N SER A 152 -6.42 9.83 -0.95
CA SER A 152 -6.09 11.03 -0.19
C SER A 152 -5.53 12.13 -1.11
N PRO A 153 -5.69 13.41 -0.74
CA PRO A 153 -5.07 14.51 -1.47
C PRO A 153 -3.58 14.68 -1.15
N ASP A 154 -2.99 13.75 -0.41
CA ASP A 154 -1.63 13.85 0.14
C ASP A 154 -0.60 13.71 -0.98
N ARG A 155 0.36 14.61 -1.02
CA ARG A 155 1.36 14.72 -2.08
C ARG A 155 2.71 14.11 -1.69
N THR A 156 3.04 14.19 -0.41
CA THR A 156 4.29 13.69 0.14
C THR A 156 4.03 12.55 1.12
N THR A 157 5.04 11.74 1.37
CA THR A 157 4.99 10.69 2.40
C THR A 157 4.67 11.28 3.77
N GLY A 158 5.17 12.47 4.06
CA GLY A 158 4.88 13.17 5.30
C GLY A 158 3.39 13.42 5.50
N GLU A 159 2.70 13.96 4.51
CA GLU A 159 1.26 14.22 4.58
C GLU A 159 0.46 12.93 4.80
N VAL A 160 0.84 11.84 4.12
CA VAL A 160 0.23 10.51 4.31
C VAL A 160 0.40 10.02 5.76
N LEU A 161 1.59 10.16 6.31
CA LEU A 161 1.91 9.72 7.66
C LEU A 161 1.17 10.51 8.74
N LYS A 162 0.87 11.78 8.49
CA LYS A 162 0.05 12.62 9.38
C LYS A 162 -1.33 12.03 9.67
N ARG A 163 -1.90 11.26 8.73
CA ARG A 163 -3.21 10.61 8.87
C ARG A 163 -3.15 9.25 9.55
N THR A 164 -1.94 8.77 9.86
CA THR A 164 -1.77 7.45 10.45
C THR A 164 -1.94 7.51 11.97
N PRO A 165 -2.76 6.66 12.58
CA PRO A 165 -2.97 6.66 14.03
C PRO A 165 -1.67 6.48 14.81
N GLY A 166 -1.45 7.36 15.80
CA GLY A 166 -0.24 7.36 16.64
C GLY A 166 1.00 7.94 15.98
N ALA A 167 0.85 8.60 14.82
CA ALA A 167 1.88 9.40 14.19
C ALA A 167 1.41 10.86 14.08
N SER A 168 2.34 11.79 14.21
CA SER A 168 2.15 13.21 13.97
C SER A 168 3.34 13.77 13.21
N ILE A 169 3.20 14.96 12.62
CA ILE A 169 4.25 15.58 11.85
C ILE A 169 4.64 16.90 12.47
N GLN A 170 5.93 17.11 12.60
CA GLN A 170 6.55 18.35 13.00
C GLN A 170 7.15 19.03 11.76
N GLU A 171 6.98 20.35 11.64
CA GLU A 171 7.50 21.17 10.54
C GLU A 171 7.06 20.70 9.13
N GLY A 172 5.97 19.94 9.04
CA GLY A 172 5.46 19.41 7.77
C GLY A 172 6.24 18.23 7.18
N LYS A 173 7.39 17.84 7.75
CA LYS A 173 8.33 16.88 7.15
C LYS A 173 8.88 15.81 8.11
N PHE A 174 8.98 16.08 9.42
CA PHE A 174 9.53 15.13 10.39
C PHE A 174 8.43 14.39 11.13
N ILE A 175 8.62 13.09 11.29
CA ILE A 175 7.60 12.26 11.93
C ILE A 175 7.87 12.07 13.42
N ILE A 176 6.81 12.16 14.19
CA ILE A 176 6.79 11.86 15.61
C ILE A 176 5.86 10.67 15.82
N VAL A 177 6.37 9.58 16.36
CA VAL A 177 5.58 8.38 16.65
C VAL A 177 5.40 8.24 18.15
N ARG A 178 4.15 8.07 18.59
CA ARG A 178 3.77 7.91 20.00
C ARG A 178 4.25 9.06 20.91
N GLY A 179 4.35 10.28 20.37
CA GLY A 179 4.81 11.46 21.08
C GLY A 179 6.33 11.53 21.33
N LEU A 180 7.11 10.56 20.87
CA LEU A 180 8.56 10.59 20.99
C LEU A 180 9.17 11.44 19.86
N ALA A 181 10.09 12.33 20.23
CA ALA A 181 10.73 13.25 19.31
C ALA A 181 11.31 12.54 18.07
N ASP A 182 11.44 13.28 16.99
CA ASP A 182 11.91 12.82 15.68
C ASP A 182 13.21 11.99 15.74
N ARG A 183 14.17 12.37 16.58
CA ARG A 183 15.46 11.66 16.78
C ARG A 183 15.32 10.23 17.29
N TYR A 184 14.18 9.86 17.87
CA TYR A 184 13.91 8.51 18.36
C TYR A 184 13.18 7.63 17.34
N ASN A 185 12.91 8.18 16.17
CA ASN A 185 12.27 7.47 15.08
C ASN A 185 13.28 7.20 13.97
N GLN A 186 13.15 6.06 13.30
CA GLN A 186 13.99 5.72 12.16
C GLN A 186 13.15 5.51 10.91
N ALA A 187 13.77 5.75 9.75
CA ALA A 187 13.16 5.54 8.45
C ALA A 187 13.93 4.49 7.65
N MET A 188 13.20 3.66 6.93
CA MET A 188 13.72 2.71 5.95
C MET A 188 13.02 2.92 4.60
N LEU A 189 13.77 2.81 3.53
CA LEU A 189 13.24 2.77 2.16
C LEU A 189 13.61 1.43 1.52
N ASN A 190 12.61 0.64 1.14
CA ASN A 190 12.80 -0.68 0.54
C ASN A 190 13.76 -1.58 1.35
N GLY A 191 13.64 -1.54 2.67
CA GLY A 191 14.49 -2.33 3.57
C GLY A 191 15.86 -1.75 3.90
N VAL A 192 16.23 -0.59 3.33
CA VAL A 192 17.49 0.09 3.60
C VAL A 192 17.26 1.24 4.57
N LEU A 193 18.07 1.32 5.63
CA LEU A 193 18.05 2.42 6.59
C LEU A 193 18.41 3.74 5.91
N LEU A 194 17.58 4.75 6.14
CA LEU A 194 17.83 6.10 5.66
C LEU A 194 18.64 6.88 6.69
N THR A 195 19.61 7.64 6.21
CA THR A 195 20.39 8.56 7.01
C THR A 195 19.62 9.85 7.26
N SER A 196 20.10 10.65 8.22
CA SER A 196 19.55 11.98 8.46
C SER A 196 19.69 12.86 7.21
N THR A 197 18.67 13.64 6.94
CA THR A 197 18.68 14.68 5.89
C THR A 197 19.04 16.05 6.42
N GLU A 198 19.13 16.18 7.75
CA GLU A 198 19.43 17.44 8.41
C GLU A 198 20.79 17.35 9.09
N PRO A 199 21.63 18.40 9.04
CA PRO A 199 22.96 18.39 9.64
C PRO A 199 22.90 18.34 11.18
N ASP A 200 21.91 18.99 11.78
CA ASP A 200 21.83 19.18 13.24
C ASP A 200 20.84 18.23 13.94
N ARG A 201 20.19 17.34 13.19
CA ARG A 201 19.16 16.42 13.70
C ARG A 201 19.40 15.00 13.20
N LYS A 202 19.10 14.00 14.03
CA LYS A 202 19.06 12.60 13.60
C LYS A 202 17.64 12.26 13.14
N THR A 203 17.24 12.77 11.96
CA THR A 203 15.90 12.56 11.43
C THR A 203 15.88 12.59 9.90
N PHE A 204 14.93 11.89 9.30
CA PHE A 204 14.71 11.87 7.86
C PHE A 204 13.51 12.76 7.48
N SER A 205 13.65 13.52 6.40
CA SER A 205 12.62 14.40 5.87
C SER A 205 11.71 13.65 4.91
N PHE A 206 10.47 13.39 5.34
CA PHE A 206 9.51 12.59 4.58
C PHE A 206 8.80 13.34 3.44
N ASP A 207 9.08 14.61 3.27
CA ASP A 207 8.64 15.41 2.11
C ASP A 207 9.42 15.11 0.83
N LEU A 208 10.61 14.50 0.96
CA LEU A 208 11.46 14.12 -0.17
C LEU A 208 10.89 12.97 -1.01
N ILE A 209 9.99 12.16 -0.46
CA ILE A 209 9.44 10.99 -1.14
C ILE A 209 8.00 11.31 -1.60
N PRO A 210 7.76 11.41 -2.92
CA PRO A 210 6.42 11.64 -3.45
C PRO A 210 5.46 10.48 -3.13
N SER A 211 4.26 10.79 -2.66
CA SER A 211 3.24 9.79 -2.31
C SER A 211 2.87 8.87 -3.49
N ALA A 212 2.93 9.40 -4.71
CA ALA A 212 2.64 8.67 -5.93
C ALA A 212 3.57 7.47 -6.21
N MET A 213 4.79 7.46 -5.64
CA MET A 213 5.76 6.37 -5.80
C MET A 213 5.62 5.28 -4.74
N ILE A 214 4.80 5.48 -3.71
CA ILE A 214 4.67 4.58 -2.58
C ILE A 214 3.68 3.46 -2.89
N ASP A 215 4.08 2.23 -2.57
CA ASP A 215 3.21 1.06 -2.52
C ASP A 215 2.53 0.94 -1.16
N ASN A 216 3.31 0.92 -0.11
CA ASN A 216 2.80 0.88 1.25
C ASN A 216 3.76 1.53 2.24
N ILE A 217 3.23 1.89 3.41
CA ILE A 217 4.01 2.36 4.54
C ILE A 217 3.65 1.50 5.75
N ILE A 218 4.67 1.01 6.46
CA ILE A 218 4.51 0.23 7.68
C ILE A 218 5.23 0.98 8.80
N ILE A 219 4.50 1.31 9.86
CA ILE A 219 5.08 1.91 11.07
C ILE A 219 5.12 0.83 12.14
N ASN A 220 6.28 0.27 12.37
CA ASN A 220 6.52 -0.67 13.46
C ASN A 220 6.65 0.10 14.78
N LYS A 221 5.88 -0.33 15.77
CA LYS A 221 5.81 0.28 17.11
C LYS A 221 6.35 -0.64 18.21
N ALA A 222 6.69 -1.87 17.85
CA ALA A 222 7.32 -2.85 18.73
C ALA A 222 8.58 -3.41 18.08
N PHE A 223 9.58 -3.72 18.90
CA PHE A 223 10.81 -4.31 18.43
C PHE A 223 10.63 -5.76 18.02
N VAL A 224 11.29 -6.14 16.94
CA VAL A 224 11.44 -7.53 16.49
C VAL A 224 12.90 -7.76 16.09
N PRO A 225 13.42 -8.98 16.25
CA PRO A 225 14.84 -9.28 16.02
C PRO A 225 15.32 -8.99 14.58
N GLU A 226 14.40 -9.03 13.61
CA GLU A 226 14.71 -8.80 12.18
C GLU A 226 14.90 -7.33 11.83
N LEU A 227 14.51 -6.41 12.73
CA LEU A 227 14.55 -4.98 12.48
C LEU A 227 15.70 -4.33 13.26
N PRO A 228 16.27 -3.21 12.75
CA PRO A 228 17.27 -2.44 13.49
C PRO A 228 16.77 -2.03 14.88
N GLY A 229 17.63 -2.04 15.87
CA GLY A 229 17.26 -1.77 17.27
C GLY A 229 17.45 -0.32 17.75
N GLU A 230 17.89 0.58 16.89
CA GLU A 230 18.29 1.95 17.29
C GLU A 230 17.13 2.96 17.34
N TRP A 231 15.91 2.54 17.55
CA TRP A 231 14.73 3.41 17.63
C TRP A 231 13.92 3.11 18.87
N ALA A 232 13.14 4.09 19.34
CA ALA A 232 12.28 3.94 20.50
C ALA A 232 10.83 4.36 20.22
N GLY A 233 10.58 5.30 19.33
CA GLY A 233 9.26 5.76 18.93
C GLY A 233 8.61 4.83 17.93
N GLY A 234 9.21 4.73 16.77
CA GLY A 234 8.77 3.87 15.68
C GLY A 234 9.79 3.76 14.56
N LEU A 235 9.73 2.64 13.84
CA LEU A 235 10.44 2.42 12.60
C LEU A 235 9.47 2.54 11.42
N ILE A 236 9.69 3.52 10.58
CA ILE A 236 8.86 3.82 9.41
C ILE A 236 9.48 3.15 8.20
N GLN A 237 8.85 2.11 7.70
CA GLN A 237 9.24 1.42 6.48
C GLN A 237 8.40 1.95 5.32
N VAL A 238 9.04 2.63 4.38
CA VAL A 238 8.43 3.09 3.14
C VAL A 238 8.81 2.13 2.04
N ASN A 239 7.84 1.49 1.42
CA ASN A 239 8.05 0.61 0.30
C ASN A 239 7.55 1.29 -0.97
N THR A 240 8.42 1.39 -1.97
CA THR A 240 8.07 1.95 -3.27
C THR A 240 7.39 0.91 -4.14
N LYS A 241 6.64 1.37 -5.14
CA LYS A 241 5.98 0.49 -6.11
C LYS A 241 6.99 -0.37 -6.84
N ASP A 242 6.65 -1.64 -6.94
CA ASP A 242 7.36 -2.62 -7.76
C ASP A 242 7.19 -2.34 -9.26
N MET A 243 7.69 -3.27 -10.08
CA MET A 243 7.54 -3.22 -11.53
C MET A 243 6.05 -3.05 -11.92
N PRO A 244 5.72 -2.02 -12.71
CA PRO A 244 4.35 -1.76 -13.10
C PRO A 244 3.80 -2.92 -13.96
N ALA A 245 2.56 -3.33 -13.71
CA ALA A 245 1.91 -4.38 -14.50
C ALA A 245 1.64 -3.95 -15.95
N LYS A 246 1.40 -2.65 -16.16
CA LYS A 246 1.14 -2.02 -17.46
C LYS A 246 1.83 -0.67 -17.51
N ASN A 247 2.15 -0.20 -18.72
CA ASN A 247 2.63 1.16 -18.91
C ASN A 247 1.53 2.15 -18.51
N TYR A 248 1.90 3.17 -17.74
CA TYR A 248 0.98 4.22 -17.33
C TYR A 248 1.69 5.57 -17.25
N LEU A 249 0.93 6.62 -17.45
CA LEU A 249 1.30 8.01 -17.17
C LEU A 249 0.15 8.65 -16.40
N ASN A 250 0.45 9.21 -15.25
CA ASN A 250 -0.51 9.94 -14.44
C ASN A 250 0.02 11.35 -14.21
N ILE A 251 -0.81 12.34 -14.54
CA ILE A 251 -0.53 13.76 -14.33
C ILE A 251 -1.61 14.30 -13.41
N GLN A 252 -1.19 14.84 -12.28
CA GLN A 252 -2.09 15.38 -11.26
C GLN A 252 -1.76 16.86 -11.06
N LEU A 253 -2.76 17.70 -11.30
CA LEU A 253 -2.74 19.13 -10.99
C LEU A 253 -3.52 19.35 -9.71
N GLY A 254 -2.95 20.09 -8.78
CA GLY A 254 -3.60 20.45 -7.53
C GLY A 254 -3.56 21.96 -7.35
N THR A 255 -4.64 22.53 -6.81
CA THR A 255 -4.69 23.90 -6.36
C THR A 255 -5.23 23.95 -4.93
N GLY A 256 -4.78 24.92 -4.17
CA GLY A 256 -5.24 25.13 -2.81
C GLY A 256 -5.14 26.61 -2.43
N PHE A 257 -5.90 27.00 -1.44
CA PHE A 257 -5.84 28.36 -0.92
C PHE A 257 -6.12 28.36 0.58
N ASN A 258 -5.57 29.35 1.25
CA ASN A 258 -5.92 29.68 2.62
C ASN A 258 -6.79 30.93 2.59
N THR A 259 -7.98 30.86 3.16
CA THR A 259 -8.96 31.95 3.20
C THR A 259 -8.45 33.19 3.93
N GLN A 260 -7.45 33.06 4.79
CA GLN A 260 -6.86 34.17 5.54
C GLN A 260 -5.73 34.86 4.78
N THR A 261 -5.17 34.26 3.72
CA THR A 261 -4.00 34.80 3.03
C THR A 261 -4.24 35.09 1.56
N ILE A 262 -5.20 34.40 0.92
CA ILE A 262 -5.46 34.59 -0.52
C ILE A 262 -5.87 36.02 -0.81
N GLY A 263 -5.18 36.62 -1.79
CA GLY A 263 -5.44 38.03 -2.19
C GLY A 263 -4.90 39.08 -1.22
N GLU A 264 -4.38 38.66 -0.05
CA GLU A 264 -3.73 39.57 0.88
C GLU A 264 -2.32 39.96 0.41
N ASN A 265 -1.75 40.96 1.05
CA ASN A 265 -0.40 41.43 0.73
C ASN A 265 0.65 40.36 1.03
N PHE A 266 1.38 39.97 0.02
CA PHE A 266 2.50 39.03 0.11
C PHE A 266 3.78 39.71 -0.41
N TYR A 267 4.88 39.56 0.32
CA TYR A 267 6.15 40.13 -0.06
C TYR A 267 7.04 39.03 -0.66
N THR A 268 7.50 39.24 -1.87
CA THR A 268 8.38 38.34 -2.59
C THR A 268 9.61 39.09 -3.11
N ASP A 269 10.64 38.34 -3.48
CA ASP A 269 11.76 38.92 -4.20
C ASP A 269 11.33 39.20 -5.66
N ASN A 270 11.92 40.19 -6.27
CA ASN A 270 11.65 40.62 -7.66
C ASN A 270 12.33 39.67 -8.70
N ALA A 271 12.60 38.43 -8.34
CA ALA A 271 13.34 37.48 -9.15
C ALA A 271 12.39 36.42 -9.78
N GLY A 272 11.37 36.91 -10.51
CA GLY A 272 10.38 36.01 -11.12
C GLY A 272 10.83 35.47 -12.48
N SER A 273 11.42 34.28 -12.55
CA SER A 273 11.49 33.48 -13.77
C SER A 273 10.88 32.11 -13.57
N LEU A 274 10.38 31.49 -14.64
CA LEU A 274 9.86 30.12 -14.61
C LEU A 274 10.95 29.14 -14.14
N GLU A 275 12.20 29.39 -14.50
CA GLU A 275 13.36 28.59 -14.10
C GLU A 275 13.54 28.54 -12.59
N LYS A 276 13.32 29.67 -11.91
CA LYS A 276 13.36 29.75 -10.45
C LYS A 276 12.22 28.94 -9.80
N THR A 277 11.03 28.97 -10.38
CA THR A 277 9.89 28.17 -9.91
C THR A 277 10.18 26.66 -10.02
N LEU A 278 10.98 26.28 -11.01
CA LEU A 278 11.44 24.90 -11.21
C LEU A 278 12.70 24.54 -10.40
N GLY A 279 13.22 25.46 -9.58
CA GLY A 279 14.40 25.23 -8.76
C GLY A 279 15.74 25.43 -9.46
N TYR A 280 15.75 25.94 -10.69
CA TYR A 280 16.97 26.25 -11.43
C TYR A 280 17.46 27.67 -11.15
N ALA A 281 18.78 27.84 -11.21
CA ALA A 281 19.36 29.17 -11.22
C ALA A 281 19.15 29.84 -12.58
N ASP A 282 18.52 31.00 -12.58
CA ASP A 282 18.36 31.79 -13.78
C ASP A 282 19.54 32.76 -14.03
N ALA A 283 19.58 33.35 -15.21
CA ALA A 283 20.63 34.31 -15.57
C ALA A 283 20.66 35.53 -14.64
N SER A 284 19.56 35.83 -13.92
CA SER A 284 19.49 36.95 -12.98
C SER A 284 20.41 36.82 -11.77
N ARG A 285 20.87 35.60 -11.47
CA ARG A 285 21.82 35.29 -10.38
C ARG A 285 23.25 35.11 -10.87
N SER A 286 23.47 35.24 -12.17
CA SER A 286 24.81 35.14 -12.75
C SER A 286 25.66 36.34 -12.40
N LEU A 287 26.96 36.13 -12.32
CA LEU A 287 27.90 37.23 -12.25
C LEU A 287 27.86 38.04 -13.54
N PRO A 288 28.07 39.38 -13.48
CA PRO A 288 28.15 40.19 -14.66
C PRO A 288 29.15 39.66 -15.67
N SER A 289 28.88 39.79 -16.97
CA SER A 289 29.75 39.29 -18.03
C SER A 289 31.14 39.97 -18.02
N SER A 290 31.27 41.13 -17.41
CA SER A 290 32.53 41.82 -17.14
C SER A 290 33.39 41.16 -16.08
N TYR A 291 32.84 40.24 -15.28
CA TYR A 291 33.57 39.40 -14.32
C TYR A 291 33.95 38.10 -15.02
N THR A 292 35.21 37.89 -15.34
CA THR A 292 35.69 36.69 -16.04
C THR A 292 36.21 35.64 -15.07
N THR A 293 37.28 35.95 -14.34
CA THR A 293 37.88 35.06 -13.32
C THR A 293 38.33 35.90 -12.10
N LYS A 294 38.49 35.21 -10.95
CA LYS A 294 39.01 35.87 -9.75
C LYS A 294 40.37 36.50 -10.00
N SER A 295 41.28 35.83 -10.71
CA SER A 295 42.63 36.35 -10.98
C SER A 295 42.57 37.60 -11.83
N ASN A 296 41.74 37.63 -12.87
CA ASN A 296 41.57 38.86 -13.69
C ASN A 296 40.92 39.98 -12.90
N PHE A 297 39.92 39.68 -12.09
CA PHE A 297 39.27 40.66 -11.24
C PHE A 297 40.23 41.29 -10.23
N ASP A 298 41.10 40.51 -9.63
CA ASP A 298 42.07 40.97 -8.63
C ASP A 298 43.08 41.98 -9.22
N LEU A 299 43.37 41.84 -10.52
CA LEU A 299 44.29 42.78 -11.23
C LEU A 299 43.63 44.10 -11.64
N LEU A 300 42.32 44.23 -11.54
CA LEU A 300 41.61 45.45 -11.94
C LEU A 300 41.84 46.61 -10.96
N SER A 301 41.75 47.83 -11.47
CA SER A 301 41.76 49.04 -10.64
C SER A 301 40.52 49.09 -9.73
N ALA A 302 40.58 49.87 -8.66
CA ALA A 302 39.46 50.04 -7.74
C ALA A 302 38.21 50.56 -8.41
N SER A 303 38.34 51.48 -9.35
CA SER A 303 37.22 52.03 -10.13
C SER A 303 36.57 50.97 -11.00
N ALA A 304 37.34 50.11 -11.67
CA ALA A 304 36.82 49.01 -12.50
C ALA A 304 36.12 47.96 -11.63
N LYS A 305 36.67 47.58 -10.48
CA LYS A 305 36.01 46.70 -9.52
C LYS A 305 34.67 47.25 -9.05
N THR A 306 34.61 48.55 -8.74
CA THR A 306 33.35 49.25 -8.37
C THR A 306 32.34 49.22 -9.51
N ALA A 307 32.79 49.46 -10.75
CA ALA A 307 31.90 49.41 -11.90
C ALA A 307 31.27 47.99 -12.11
N ILE A 308 32.04 46.93 -11.91
CA ILE A 308 31.52 45.55 -11.94
C ILE A 308 30.54 45.32 -10.76
N GLY A 309 30.89 45.80 -9.56
CA GLY A 309 30.01 45.67 -8.39
C GLY A 309 28.65 46.35 -8.58
N LYS A 310 28.61 47.48 -9.26
CA LYS A 310 27.36 48.18 -9.60
C LYS A 310 26.47 47.43 -10.61
N GLN A 311 27.02 46.45 -11.34
CA GLN A 311 26.27 45.60 -12.26
C GLN A 311 25.63 44.40 -11.56
N LEU A 312 26.03 44.10 -10.32
CA LEU A 312 25.39 43.09 -9.53
C LEU A 312 23.93 43.49 -9.28
N ARG A 313 23.05 42.53 -9.45
CA ARG A 313 21.63 42.76 -9.22
C ARG A 313 21.37 43.08 -7.75
N ASN A 314 20.73 44.25 -7.52
CA ASN A 314 20.20 44.59 -6.21
C ASN A 314 18.76 44.12 -6.09
N ALA A 315 18.53 42.98 -5.48
CA ALA A 315 17.20 42.38 -5.29
C ALA A 315 16.82 42.23 -3.80
N TRP A 316 17.39 43.11 -2.95
CA TRP A 316 17.16 43.06 -1.50
C TRP A 316 15.82 43.69 -1.10
N GLU A 317 15.25 44.54 -1.94
CA GLU A 317 13.96 45.16 -1.67
C GLU A 317 12.82 44.18 -2.00
N PRO A 318 11.98 43.80 -1.03
CA PRO A 318 10.85 42.92 -1.27
C PRO A 318 9.81 43.67 -2.13
N THR A 319 9.29 42.97 -3.12
CA THR A 319 8.18 43.45 -3.96
C THR A 319 6.86 42.95 -3.39
N LYS A 320 5.89 43.87 -3.27
CA LYS A 320 4.56 43.56 -2.80
C LYS A 320 3.71 43.02 -3.95
N ILE A 321 3.14 41.81 -3.75
CA ILE A 321 2.17 41.21 -4.66
C ILE A 321 0.94 40.76 -3.87
N ASN A 322 -0.13 40.37 -4.55
CA ASN A 322 -1.22 39.64 -3.89
C ASN A 322 -0.82 38.16 -3.75
N ALA A 323 -1.10 37.58 -2.59
CA ALA A 323 -0.81 36.19 -2.35
C ALA A 323 -1.51 35.30 -3.40
N PRO A 324 -0.75 34.50 -4.18
CA PRO A 324 -1.31 33.66 -5.23
C PRO A 324 -1.97 32.40 -4.63
N LEU A 325 -2.67 31.66 -5.48
CA LEU A 325 -3.10 30.30 -5.17
C LEU A 325 -1.87 29.38 -5.06
N ASN A 326 -1.92 28.47 -4.09
CA ASN A 326 -0.96 27.37 -4.05
C ASN A 326 -1.24 26.44 -5.23
N SER A 327 -0.23 26.12 -5.99
CA SER A 327 -0.33 25.20 -7.12
C SER A 327 0.64 24.05 -6.94
N SER A 328 0.25 22.88 -7.43
CA SER A 328 1.12 21.73 -7.43
C SER A 328 0.94 20.90 -8.69
N LEU A 329 2.04 20.37 -9.17
CA LEU A 329 2.09 19.45 -10.31
C LEU A 329 2.79 18.17 -9.88
N GLN A 330 2.13 17.03 -10.06
CA GLN A 330 2.74 15.72 -9.91
C GLN A 330 2.66 14.98 -11.23
N ILE A 331 3.78 14.44 -11.67
CA ILE A 331 3.87 13.58 -12.85
C ILE A 331 4.50 12.27 -12.40
N ASN A 332 3.80 11.17 -12.63
CA ASN A 332 4.33 9.85 -12.37
C ASN A 332 4.01 8.91 -13.53
N GLY A 333 4.96 8.08 -13.88
CA GLY A 333 4.84 7.14 -14.99
C GLY A 333 5.54 5.83 -14.68
N GLY A 334 5.03 4.76 -15.25
CA GLY A 334 5.61 3.43 -15.17
C GLY A 334 5.73 2.81 -16.55
N LEU A 335 6.90 2.25 -16.84
CA LEU A 335 7.19 1.52 -18.05
C LEU A 335 7.48 0.07 -17.72
N ASN A 336 6.84 -0.84 -18.45
CA ASN A 336 7.11 -2.27 -18.39
C ASN A 336 7.53 -2.73 -19.77
N THR A 337 8.76 -3.18 -19.89
CA THR A 337 9.35 -3.62 -21.16
C THR A 337 10.17 -4.89 -20.97
N LYS A 338 10.67 -5.43 -22.08
CA LYS A 338 11.62 -6.56 -22.05
C LYS A 338 12.94 -6.10 -22.66
N ILE A 339 14.03 -6.26 -21.93
CA ILE A 339 15.39 -6.00 -22.39
C ILE A 339 16.16 -7.32 -22.29
N PHE A 340 16.78 -7.77 -23.39
CA PHE A 340 17.46 -9.07 -23.48
C PHE A 340 16.58 -10.25 -23.00
N GLY A 341 15.28 -10.24 -23.33
CA GLY A 341 14.33 -11.29 -22.96
C GLY A 341 13.87 -11.26 -21.49
N LYS A 342 14.46 -10.45 -20.63
CA LYS A 342 14.08 -10.26 -19.23
C LYS A 342 13.10 -9.10 -19.08
N LYS A 343 12.11 -9.24 -18.18
CA LYS A 343 11.18 -8.15 -17.87
C LYS A 343 11.92 -7.06 -17.07
N VAL A 344 11.78 -5.83 -17.52
CA VAL A 344 12.31 -4.63 -16.86
C VAL A 344 11.16 -3.65 -16.65
N GLY A 345 11.01 -3.18 -15.41
CA GLY A 345 10.06 -2.14 -15.07
C GLY A 345 10.78 -0.91 -14.52
N VAL A 346 10.31 0.26 -14.92
CA VAL A 346 10.80 1.55 -14.42
C VAL A 346 9.62 2.36 -13.92
N ASN A 347 9.71 2.88 -12.70
CA ASN A 347 8.79 3.88 -12.17
C ASN A 347 9.54 5.20 -12.01
N LEU A 348 8.95 6.28 -12.53
CA LEU A 348 9.43 7.63 -12.41
C LEU A 348 8.37 8.50 -11.77
N GLY A 349 8.77 9.41 -10.90
CA GLY A 349 7.86 10.35 -10.28
C GLY A 349 8.55 11.68 -10.00
N SER A 350 7.85 12.78 -10.22
CA SER A 350 8.26 14.14 -9.88
C SER A 350 7.08 14.87 -9.28
N ALA A 351 7.35 15.72 -8.29
CA ALA A 351 6.37 16.58 -7.68
C ALA A 351 6.97 17.97 -7.52
N ILE A 352 6.19 19.01 -7.88
CA ILE A 352 6.52 20.44 -7.74
C ILE A 352 5.37 21.07 -6.95
N GLN A 353 5.73 21.84 -5.93
CA GLN A 353 4.77 22.57 -5.07
C GLN A 353 5.07 24.06 -5.11
#